data_d6e4cf9bb5be21fca3a7954092219c5c
#
_entry.id   d6e4cf9bb5be21fca3a7954092219c5c
#
_cell.length_a   1.000
_cell.length_b   1.000
_cell.length_c   1.000
_cell.angle_alpha   90.00
_cell.angle_beta   90.00
_cell.angle_gamma   90.00
#
_symmetry.space_group_name_H-M   'P 1'
#
loop_
_entity.id
_entity.type
_entity.pdbx_description
1 polymer ?
#
loop_
_entity_poly.entity_id
_entity_poly.type
_entity_poly.pdbx_seq_one_letter_code
_entity_poly.pdbx_strand_id
1 'polypeptide(L)'
;MYTLKERDQNVNWHPYTQMKKADNIIPIVRGEGAYIFDENNKRYIDAVSSWWVTLHGHAHPYIAKKMYEQLNTLEQVIFAGFTHRPAIELDERLLQLLPNNQQKVFYS
;
A
#
# COMPACT_ATOMS: atom_id res chain seq x y z
N MET A 1 -18.28 8.03 -23.67
CA MET A 1 -17.98 7.51 -22.29
C MET A 1 -16.77 8.27 -21.81
N TYR A 2 -16.79 8.86 -20.61
CA TYR A 2 -15.63 9.59 -20.08
C TYR A 2 -14.47 8.66 -19.78
N THR A 3 -13.24 9.09 -20.09
CA THR A 3 -12.00 8.39 -19.71
C THR A 3 -11.80 8.40 -18.20
N LEU A 4 -10.93 7.52 -17.67
CA LEU A 4 -10.59 7.54 -16.24
C LEU A 4 -10.01 8.90 -15.82
N LYS A 5 -9.19 9.52 -16.67
CA LYS A 5 -8.62 10.84 -16.44
C LYS A 5 -9.70 11.92 -16.29
N GLU A 6 -10.67 11.98 -17.22
CA GLU A 6 -11.77 12.95 -17.14
C GLU A 6 -12.63 12.74 -15.90
N ARG A 7 -12.92 11.49 -15.58
CA ARG A 7 -13.68 11.14 -14.36
C ARG A 7 -12.95 11.57 -13.09
N ASP A 8 -11.64 11.32 -13.04
CA ASP A 8 -10.78 11.74 -11.92
C ASP A 8 -10.79 13.26 -11.74
N GLN A 9 -10.57 14.00 -12.81
CA GLN A 9 -10.57 15.48 -12.79
C GLN A 9 -11.90 16.09 -12.29
N ASN A 10 -13.01 15.38 -12.47
CA ASN A 10 -14.32 15.87 -12.04
C ASN A 10 -14.60 15.66 -10.54
N VAL A 11 -13.92 14.71 -9.88
CA VAL A 11 -14.29 14.30 -8.52
C VAL A 11 -13.14 14.31 -7.51
N ASN A 12 -11.89 14.34 -7.98
CA ASN A 12 -10.72 14.22 -7.11
C ASN A 12 -9.92 15.52 -7.03
N TRP A 13 -9.43 15.82 -5.83
CA TRP A 13 -8.41 16.83 -5.60
C TRP A 13 -7.13 16.13 -5.14
N HIS A 14 -6.10 16.16 -5.99
CA HIS A 14 -4.83 15.49 -5.70
C HIS A 14 -3.99 16.26 -4.69
N PRO A 15 -3.39 15.57 -3.69
CA PRO A 15 -2.43 16.19 -2.79
C PRO A 15 -1.18 16.67 -3.57
N TYR A 16 -0.52 17.70 -3.04
CA TYR A 16 0.69 18.28 -3.62
C TYR A 16 0.57 18.69 -5.10
N THR A 17 -0.65 18.94 -5.58
CA THR A 17 -0.94 19.19 -7.00
C THR A 17 -1.70 20.49 -7.19
N GLN A 18 -1.21 21.34 -8.11
CA GLN A 18 -1.91 22.52 -8.57
C GLN A 18 -2.98 22.11 -9.60
N MET A 19 -4.20 21.83 -9.18
CA MET A 19 -5.25 21.24 -10.03
C MET A 19 -5.55 22.04 -11.31
N LYS A 20 -5.44 23.38 -11.28
CA LYS A 20 -5.61 24.22 -12.49
C LYS A 20 -4.59 23.94 -13.60
N LYS A 21 -3.47 23.31 -13.26
CA LYS A 21 -2.34 23.00 -14.18
C LYS A 21 -2.07 21.51 -14.29
N ALA A 22 -2.90 20.67 -13.66
CA ALA A 22 -2.70 19.23 -13.55
C ALA A 22 -3.20 18.47 -14.79
N ASP A 23 -2.65 18.81 -15.97
CA ASP A 23 -2.98 18.10 -17.21
C ASP A 23 -2.32 16.72 -17.34
N ASN A 24 -1.41 16.38 -16.41
CA ASN A 24 -0.56 15.19 -16.51
C ASN A 24 -0.95 14.05 -15.56
N ILE A 25 -2.22 13.96 -15.15
CA ILE A 25 -2.71 12.83 -14.38
C ILE A 25 -2.70 11.59 -15.26
N ILE A 26 -2.04 10.53 -14.79
CA ILE A 26 -1.89 9.26 -15.51
C ILE A 26 -2.68 8.20 -14.76
N PRO A 27 -3.82 7.71 -15.31
CA PRO A 27 -4.58 6.63 -14.70
C PRO A 27 -3.80 5.32 -14.71
N ILE A 28 -3.38 4.86 -13.54
CA ILE A 28 -2.68 3.59 -13.39
C ILE A 28 -3.72 2.50 -13.09
N VAL A 29 -3.66 1.42 -13.84
CA VAL A 29 -4.63 0.32 -13.76
C VAL A 29 -4.03 -1.00 -13.27
N ARG A 30 -2.69 -1.13 -13.29
CA ARG A 30 -1.99 -2.35 -12.89
C ARG A 30 -0.59 -2.05 -12.40
N GLY A 31 -0.09 -2.87 -11.48
CA GLY A 31 1.31 -2.88 -11.05
C GLY A 31 1.88 -4.30 -11.08
N GLU A 32 3.19 -4.42 -11.33
CA GLU A 32 3.92 -5.70 -11.33
C GLU A 32 5.41 -5.45 -11.06
N GLY A 33 5.92 -5.94 -9.96
CA GLY A 33 7.30 -5.71 -9.55
C GLY A 33 7.60 -4.20 -9.44
N ALA A 34 8.62 -3.72 -10.11
CA ALA A 34 9.00 -2.31 -10.14
C ALA A 34 8.20 -1.46 -11.15
N TYR A 35 7.20 -2.04 -11.81
CA TYR A 35 6.49 -1.38 -12.89
C TYR A 35 5.03 -1.10 -12.55
N ILE A 36 4.53 0.02 -13.08
CA ILE A 36 3.12 0.38 -13.13
C ILE A 36 2.69 0.59 -14.58
N PHE A 37 1.41 0.38 -14.87
CA PHE A 37 0.88 0.42 -16.23
C PHE A 37 -0.37 1.28 -16.28
N ASP A 38 -0.44 2.15 -17.27
CA ASP A 38 -1.65 2.96 -17.52
C ASP A 38 -2.74 2.17 -18.29
N GLU A 39 -3.87 2.82 -18.51
CA GLU A 39 -5.03 2.26 -19.23
C GLU A 39 -4.72 1.89 -20.69
N ASN A 40 -3.65 2.42 -21.28
CA ASN A 40 -3.16 2.07 -22.61
C ASN A 40 -2.07 1.00 -22.58
N ASN A 41 -1.84 0.37 -21.42
CA ASN A 41 -0.80 -0.62 -21.16
C ASN A 41 0.64 -0.07 -21.36
N LYS A 42 0.81 1.25 -21.33
CA LYS A 42 2.14 1.85 -21.31
C LYS A 42 2.77 1.63 -19.93
N ARG A 43 4.02 1.18 -19.95
CA ARG A 43 4.78 0.83 -18.76
C ARG A 43 5.62 2.00 -18.24
N TYR A 44 5.62 2.20 -16.93
CA TYR A 44 6.46 3.15 -16.22
C TYR A 44 7.22 2.44 -15.10
N ILE A 45 8.42 2.93 -14.78
CA ILE A 45 9.17 2.48 -13.60
C ILE A 45 8.70 3.31 -12.40
N ASP A 46 8.23 2.64 -11.36
CA ASP A 46 7.94 3.27 -10.07
C ASP A 46 9.23 3.35 -9.23
N ALA A 47 10.08 4.32 -9.56
CA ALA A 47 11.40 4.48 -8.95
C ALA A 47 11.35 4.93 -7.47
N VAL A 48 10.20 5.38 -6.98
CA VAL A 48 10.00 5.79 -5.59
C VAL A 48 9.15 4.81 -4.80
N SER A 49 8.85 3.63 -5.38
CA SER A 49 8.06 2.57 -4.75
C SER A 49 6.73 3.08 -4.19
N SER A 50 6.00 3.89 -4.97
CA SER A 50 4.75 4.55 -4.58
C SER A 50 4.86 5.24 -3.21
N TRP A 51 5.89 6.06 -3.06
CA TRP A 51 6.24 6.78 -1.85
C TRP A 51 6.69 5.83 -0.71
N TRP A 52 7.61 4.91 -1.06
CA TRP A 52 8.28 3.95 -0.18
C TRP A 52 7.39 2.84 0.39
N VAL A 53 6.17 2.69 -0.10
CA VAL A 53 5.20 1.71 0.43
C VAL A 53 5.42 0.31 -0.16
N THR A 54 5.77 0.22 -1.46
CA THR A 54 5.85 -1.06 -2.19
C THR A 54 7.28 -1.63 -2.21
N LEU A 55 7.89 -1.85 -1.04
CA LEU A 55 9.28 -2.31 -0.90
C LEU A 55 9.57 -3.64 -1.60
N HIS A 56 8.59 -4.51 -1.73
CA HIS A 56 8.70 -5.84 -2.37
C HIS A 56 8.15 -5.86 -3.80
N GLY A 57 7.88 -4.68 -4.36
CA GLY A 57 7.24 -4.51 -5.66
C GLY A 57 5.72 -4.60 -5.62
N HIS A 58 5.10 -4.13 -6.70
CA HIS A 58 3.66 -4.18 -6.89
C HIS A 58 3.15 -5.61 -7.06
N ALA A 59 1.97 -5.88 -6.55
CA ALA A 59 1.25 -7.14 -6.68
C ALA A 59 2.08 -8.39 -6.31
N HIS A 60 2.93 -8.29 -5.27
CA HIS A 60 3.77 -9.40 -4.83
C HIS A 60 2.90 -10.62 -4.45
N PRO A 61 3.03 -11.77 -5.12
CA PRO A 61 2.07 -12.87 -5.03
C PRO A 61 1.99 -13.48 -3.63
N TYR A 62 3.11 -13.60 -2.93
CA TYR A 62 3.12 -14.12 -1.55
C TYR A 62 2.38 -13.16 -0.59
N ILE A 63 2.63 -11.85 -0.69
CA ILE A 63 1.98 -10.84 0.17
C ILE A 63 0.47 -10.82 -0.11
N ALA A 64 0.08 -10.77 -1.39
CA ALA A 64 -1.33 -10.79 -1.79
C ALA A 64 -2.05 -12.03 -1.26
N LYS A 65 -1.43 -13.21 -1.37
CA LYS A 65 -1.97 -14.47 -0.83
C LYS A 65 -2.14 -14.41 0.69
N LYS A 66 -1.11 -13.94 1.43
CA LYS A 66 -1.16 -13.86 2.90
C LYS A 66 -2.18 -12.85 3.41
N MET A 67 -2.32 -11.71 2.73
CA MET A 67 -3.38 -10.76 3.03
C MET A 67 -4.77 -11.35 2.78
N TYR A 68 -4.97 -12.03 1.67
CA TYR A 68 -6.23 -12.71 1.36
C TYR A 68 -6.59 -13.77 2.43
N GLU A 69 -5.64 -14.62 2.83
CA GLU A 69 -5.82 -15.62 3.88
C GLU A 69 -6.23 -14.96 5.22
N GLN A 70 -5.55 -13.87 5.61
CA GLN A 70 -5.83 -13.16 6.85
C GLN A 70 -7.20 -12.45 6.82
N LEU A 71 -7.54 -11.80 5.72
CA LEU A 71 -8.83 -11.11 5.55
C LEU A 71 -10.02 -12.07 5.67
N ASN A 72 -9.88 -13.32 5.23
CA ASN A 72 -10.92 -14.35 5.40
C ASN A 72 -11.02 -14.90 6.83
N THR A 73 -10.06 -14.58 7.70
CA THR A 73 -10.04 -15.03 9.09
C THR A 73 -10.43 -13.90 10.04
N LEU A 74 -9.76 -12.77 9.93
CA LEU A 74 -9.98 -11.56 10.73
C LEU A 74 -9.29 -10.39 10.06
N GLU A 75 -10.05 -9.41 9.57
CA GLU A 75 -9.55 -8.21 8.94
C GLU A 75 -9.03 -7.18 9.93
N GLN A 76 -9.71 -7.02 11.05
CA GLN A 76 -9.36 -6.03 12.08
C GLN A 76 -10.06 -6.37 13.40
N VAL A 77 -9.41 -6.03 14.50
CA VAL A 77 -10.01 -5.97 15.84
C VAL A 77 -9.44 -4.77 16.59
N ILE A 78 -10.26 -4.12 17.42
CA ILE A 78 -9.79 -3.02 18.26
C ILE A 78 -8.69 -3.50 19.22
N PHE A 79 -7.55 -2.81 19.25
CA PHE A 79 -6.39 -3.22 20.07
C PHE A 79 -6.48 -2.78 21.55
N ALA A 80 -7.58 -2.15 21.94
CA ALA A 80 -7.90 -1.80 23.33
C ALA A 80 -8.56 -2.99 24.05
N GLY A 81 -7.76 -3.88 24.62
CA GLY A 81 -8.21 -5.07 25.36
C GLY A 81 -8.35 -6.34 24.52
N PHE A 82 -8.17 -6.25 23.20
CA PHE A 82 -8.10 -7.40 22.32
C PHE A 82 -6.71 -7.49 21.67
N THR A 83 -6.37 -8.66 21.16
CA THR A 83 -5.16 -8.92 20.39
C THR A 83 -5.40 -9.98 19.32
N HIS A 84 -4.46 -10.16 18.40
CA HIS A 84 -4.53 -11.19 17.39
C HIS A 84 -3.13 -11.69 17.02
N ARG A 85 -3.08 -12.92 16.50
CA ARG A 85 -1.83 -13.63 16.20
C ARG A 85 -0.84 -12.82 15.34
N PRO A 86 -1.23 -12.20 14.20
CA PRO A 86 -0.28 -11.46 13.38
C PRO A 86 0.47 -10.33 14.11
N ALA A 87 -0.20 -9.60 15.03
CA ALA A 87 0.45 -8.56 15.81
C ALA A 87 1.49 -9.18 16.76
N ILE A 88 1.11 -10.23 17.50
CA ILE A 88 2.01 -10.90 18.44
C ILE A 88 3.26 -11.43 17.71
N GLU A 89 3.09 -12.16 16.61
CA GLU A 89 4.20 -12.74 15.85
C GLU A 89 5.10 -11.66 15.23
N LEU A 90 4.54 -10.53 14.81
CA LEU A 90 5.32 -9.39 14.32
C LEU A 90 6.16 -8.79 15.45
N ASP A 91 5.56 -8.53 16.60
CA ASP A 91 6.22 -7.92 17.75
C ASP A 91 7.36 -8.80 18.29
N GLU A 92 7.12 -10.09 18.39
CA GLU A 92 8.15 -11.07 18.79
C GLU A 92 9.36 -11.02 17.86
N ARG A 93 9.14 -10.95 16.54
CA ARG A 93 10.22 -10.87 15.54
C ARG A 93 10.93 -9.52 15.57
N LEU A 94 10.20 -8.41 15.72
CA LEU A 94 10.78 -7.08 15.81
C LEU A 94 11.68 -6.96 17.03
N LEU A 95 11.22 -7.43 18.20
CA LEU A 95 12.00 -7.38 19.44
C LEU A 95 13.28 -8.22 19.38
N GLN A 96 13.33 -9.29 18.59
CA GLN A 96 14.55 -10.07 18.35
C GLN A 96 15.62 -9.29 17.55
N LEU A 97 15.23 -8.30 16.77
CA LEU A 97 16.12 -7.48 15.95
C LEU A 97 16.60 -6.21 16.67
N LEU A 98 15.94 -5.85 17.77
CA LEU A 98 16.21 -4.62 18.51
C LEU A 98 17.16 -4.86 19.69
N PRO A 99 17.81 -3.79 20.23
CA PRO A 99 18.59 -3.88 21.43
C PRO A 99 17.79 -4.41 22.63
N ASN A 100 18.43 -5.19 23.53
CA ASN A 100 17.77 -5.89 24.63
C ASN A 100 17.05 -4.98 25.65
N ASN A 101 17.25 -3.66 25.60
CA ASN A 101 16.52 -2.70 26.42
C ASN A 101 15.13 -2.34 25.84
N GLN A 102 14.78 -2.80 24.64
CA GLN A 102 13.46 -2.67 24.04
C GLN A 102 12.64 -3.91 24.38
N GLN A 103 11.49 -3.74 25.00
CA GLN A 103 10.70 -4.85 25.54
C GLN A 103 9.26 -4.93 25.01
N LYS A 104 8.76 -3.86 24.41
CA LYS A 104 7.37 -3.78 23.92
C LYS A 104 7.29 -2.92 22.66
N VAL A 105 6.33 -3.27 21.80
CA VAL A 105 5.93 -2.49 20.64
C VAL A 105 4.66 -1.72 20.98
N PHE A 106 4.61 -0.47 20.59
CA PHE A 106 3.43 0.38 20.72
C PHE A 106 2.88 0.73 19.32
N TYR A 107 1.61 0.50 19.13
CA TYR A 107 0.89 0.86 17.90
C TYR A 107 0.14 2.18 18.10
N SER A 108 0.34 3.12 17.19
CA SER A 108 -0.31 4.45 17.18
C SER A 108 -1.07 4.70 15.89
#